data_abd9575934c0982affa07b9442f46a5d
#
_entry.id   abd9575934c0982affa07b9442f46a5d
#
_cell.length_a   1.000
_cell.length_b   1.000
_cell.length_c   1.000
_cell.angle_alpha   90.00
_cell.angle_beta   90.00
_cell.angle_gamma   90.00
#
_symmetry.space_group_name_H-M   'P 1'
#
loop_
_entity.id
_entity.type
_entity.pdbx_description
1 polymer ?
#
loop_
_entity_poly.entity_id
_entity_poly.type
_entity_poly.pdbx_seq_one_letter_code
_entity_poly.pdbx_strand_id
1 'polypeptide(L)'
;MILTKPNHIKIYGHRGARGDLPENTLESFKYLFENKISAYETDILLTKDLIPVVYHDFRLNPALTKDAQGNWIEDNDIKIFDLTYEDLSKFKIGEIDKKSKYGRRFNNQKSLGEIKIPKLSDLLELTSNYISDDLIINLEIKSTPVEDNLTPPPNVMA
;
A
#
# COMPACT_ATOMS: atom_id res chain seq x y z
N MET A 1 30.88 -23.06 -17.51
CA MET A 1 29.47 -22.84 -17.13
C MET A 1 29.05 -21.51 -17.76
N ILE A 2 28.30 -21.57 -18.87
CA ILE A 2 27.85 -20.37 -19.57
C ILE A 2 26.66 -19.85 -18.75
N LEU A 3 26.85 -18.75 -18.05
CA LEU A 3 25.73 -18.00 -17.46
C LEU A 3 24.92 -17.43 -18.62
N THR A 4 23.81 -18.09 -18.96
CA THR A 4 22.82 -17.50 -19.87
C THR A 4 22.31 -16.23 -19.22
N LYS A 5 22.50 -15.08 -19.88
CA LYS A 5 21.87 -13.82 -19.45
C LYS A 5 20.37 -14.08 -19.30
N PRO A 6 19.73 -13.64 -18.20
CA PRO A 6 18.29 -13.72 -18.12
C PRO A 6 17.71 -12.96 -19.31
N ASN A 7 16.89 -13.61 -20.09
CA ASN A 7 16.37 -13.06 -21.35
C ASN A 7 15.48 -11.82 -21.13
N HIS A 8 15.04 -11.55 -19.89
CA HIS A 8 14.18 -10.43 -19.56
C HIS A 8 14.45 -9.89 -18.17
N ILE A 9 14.63 -8.58 -18.05
CA ILE A 9 14.58 -7.86 -16.78
C ILE A 9 13.11 -7.58 -16.51
N LYS A 10 12.60 -8.01 -15.35
CA LYS A 10 11.26 -7.64 -14.90
C LYS A 10 11.33 -6.40 -13.99
N ILE A 11 10.46 -5.45 -14.27
CA ILE A 11 10.29 -4.22 -13.48
C ILE A 11 9.07 -4.41 -12.60
N TYR A 12 9.23 -4.21 -11.29
CA TYR A 12 8.15 -4.25 -10.33
C TYR A 12 7.80 -2.84 -9.87
N GLY A 13 6.51 -2.52 -9.88
CA GLY A 13 6.01 -1.36 -9.16
C GLY A 13 6.05 -1.64 -7.65
N HIS A 14 6.88 -0.93 -6.91
CA HIS A 14 7.02 -1.08 -5.45
C HIS A 14 5.96 -0.25 -4.74
N ARG A 15 5.00 -0.90 -4.10
CA ARG A 15 3.78 -0.31 -3.53
C ARG A 15 2.96 0.43 -4.60
N GLY A 16 2.86 -0.17 -5.78
CA GLY A 16 2.36 0.50 -6.97
C GLY A 16 3.41 1.43 -7.61
N ALA A 17 2.99 2.50 -8.24
CA ALA A 17 3.84 3.50 -8.88
C ALA A 17 4.32 4.58 -7.89
N ARG A 18 4.87 4.20 -6.73
CA ARG A 18 5.22 5.10 -5.63
C ARG A 18 6.11 6.28 -6.02
N GLY A 19 6.89 6.17 -7.10
CA GLY A 19 7.68 7.29 -7.60
C GLY A 19 6.85 8.46 -8.12
N ASP A 20 5.67 8.16 -8.67
CA ASP A 20 4.82 9.09 -9.41
C ASP A 20 3.49 9.38 -8.71
N LEU A 21 2.96 8.41 -7.98
CA LEU A 21 1.66 8.46 -7.30
C LEU A 21 1.78 7.97 -5.85
N PRO A 22 0.87 8.37 -4.94
CA PRO A 22 0.82 7.88 -3.57
C PRO A 22 0.79 6.35 -3.50
N GLU A 23 1.65 5.80 -2.62
CA GLU A 23 1.84 4.37 -2.49
C GLU A 23 0.57 3.64 -2.04
N ASN A 24 0.47 2.34 -2.44
CA ASN A 24 -0.59 1.44 -2.02
C ASN A 24 -2.01 1.97 -2.29
N THR A 25 -2.19 2.73 -3.38
CA THR A 25 -3.49 3.21 -3.86
C THR A 25 -3.90 2.48 -5.12
N LEU A 26 -5.21 2.27 -5.33
CA LEU A 26 -5.72 1.60 -6.53
C LEU A 26 -5.28 2.31 -7.82
N GLU A 27 -5.27 3.64 -7.78
CA GLU A 27 -4.84 4.50 -8.89
C GLU A 27 -3.35 4.29 -9.21
N SER A 28 -2.53 4.08 -8.18
CA SER A 28 -1.10 3.81 -8.34
C SER A 28 -0.85 2.45 -9.02
N PHE A 29 -1.63 1.42 -8.69
CA PHE A 29 -1.56 0.12 -9.37
C PHE A 29 -2.12 0.20 -10.79
N LYS A 30 -3.26 0.87 -10.98
CA LYS A 30 -3.84 1.09 -12.30
C LYS A 30 -2.86 1.79 -13.25
N TYR A 31 -2.14 2.78 -12.74
CA TYR A 31 -1.11 3.50 -13.50
C TYR A 31 0.01 2.56 -14.00
N LEU A 32 0.43 1.56 -13.21
CA LEU A 32 1.39 0.56 -13.67
C LEU A 32 0.86 -0.20 -14.89
N PHE A 33 -0.36 -0.71 -14.83
CA PHE A 33 -0.96 -1.48 -15.91
C PHE A 33 -1.13 -0.64 -17.18
N GLU A 34 -1.58 0.60 -17.06
CA GLU A 34 -1.71 1.54 -18.18
C GLU A 34 -0.35 1.84 -18.83
N ASN A 35 0.74 1.76 -18.07
CA ASN A 35 2.12 1.88 -18.56
C ASN A 35 2.78 0.52 -18.91
N LYS A 36 1.98 -0.54 -19.06
CA LYS A 36 2.43 -1.88 -19.47
C LYS A 36 3.42 -2.54 -18.50
N ILE A 37 3.34 -2.18 -17.22
CA ILE A 37 4.07 -2.84 -16.13
C ILE A 37 3.10 -3.83 -15.49
N SER A 38 3.33 -5.13 -15.72
CA SER A 38 2.48 -6.23 -15.26
C SER A 38 2.97 -6.89 -13.97
N ALA A 39 3.95 -6.31 -13.29
CA ALA A 39 4.43 -6.83 -12.02
C ALA A 39 4.41 -5.74 -10.95
N TYR A 40 3.91 -6.08 -9.76
CA TYR A 40 3.90 -5.16 -8.63
C TYR A 40 4.15 -5.87 -7.30
N GLU A 41 4.61 -5.10 -6.37
CA GLU A 41 4.72 -5.45 -4.96
C GLU A 41 3.76 -4.58 -4.15
N THR A 42 3.20 -5.14 -3.09
CA THR A 42 2.28 -4.46 -2.17
C THR A 42 2.29 -5.08 -0.80
N ASP A 43 1.91 -4.30 0.21
CA ASP A 43 1.93 -4.64 1.61
C ASP A 43 0.51 -4.89 2.14
N ILE A 44 0.32 -5.95 2.90
CA ILE A 44 -0.98 -6.34 3.46
C ILE A 44 -0.90 -6.37 4.98
N LEU A 45 -1.85 -5.68 5.59
CA LEU A 45 -2.14 -5.71 7.02
C LEU A 45 -3.58 -6.16 7.26
N LEU A 46 -3.87 -6.62 8.47
CA LEU A 46 -5.23 -6.91 8.90
C LEU A 46 -5.74 -5.81 9.84
N THR A 47 -6.99 -5.43 9.67
CA THR A 47 -7.72 -4.61 10.63
C THR A 47 -8.16 -5.44 11.84
N LYS A 48 -8.70 -4.81 12.88
CA LYS A 48 -9.26 -5.47 14.08
C LYS A 48 -10.34 -6.50 13.74
N ASP A 49 -11.15 -6.23 12.74
CA ASP A 49 -12.20 -7.11 12.21
C ASP A 49 -11.68 -8.04 11.10
N LEU A 50 -10.35 -8.20 11.01
CA LEU A 50 -9.64 -9.12 10.12
C LEU A 50 -9.87 -8.86 8.63
N ILE A 51 -10.17 -7.64 8.24
CA ILE A 51 -10.25 -7.25 6.83
C ILE A 51 -8.84 -6.96 6.32
N PRO A 52 -8.35 -7.66 5.27
CA PRO A 52 -7.08 -7.37 4.66
C PRO A 52 -7.11 -6.01 3.95
N VAL A 53 -6.15 -5.14 4.30
CA VAL A 53 -5.99 -3.79 3.72
C VAL A 53 -4.61 -3.62 3.13
N VAL A 54 -4.53 -2.76 2.12
CA VAL A 54 -3.29 -2.45 1.40
C VAL A 54 -2.63 -1.24 2.04
N TYR A 55 -1.66 -1.47 2.91
CA TYR A 55 -0.92 -0.43 3.62
C TYR A 55 0.40 -0.97 4.16
N HIS A 56 1.45 -0.14 4.22
CA HIS A 56 2.80 -0.62 4.57
C HIS A 56 3.10 -0.60 6.06
N ASP A 57 2.84 0.51 6.73
CA ASP A 57 3.25 0.71 8.11
C ASP A 57 2.21 0.10 9.07
N PHE A 58 2.65 -0.49 10.17
CA PHE A 58 1.73 -1.05 11.20
C PHE A 58 0.86 0.04 11.85
N ARG A 59 1.31 1.29 11.77
CA ARG A 59 0.62 2.48 12.25
C ARG A 59 0.35 3.44 11.11
N LEU A 60 -0.71 4.24 11.26
CA LEU A 60 -0.98 5.30 10.29
C LEU A 60 0.18 6.30 10.26
N ASN A 61 0.70 6.53 9.06
CA ASN A 61 1.84 7.40 8.84
C ASN A 61 1.38 8.87 8.70
N PRO A 62 1.79 9.78 9.60
CA PRO A 62 1.38 11.19 9.53
C PRO A 62 1.75 11.90 8.23
N ALA A 63 2.78 11.41 7.54
CA ALA A 63 3.18 11.99 6.25
C ALA A 63 2.28 11.59 5.08
N LEU A 64 1.42 10.58 5.26
CA LEU A 64 0.58 9.99 4.21
C LEU A 64 -0.90 10.02 4.54
N THR A 65 -1.27 10.35 5.79
CA THR A 65 -2.63 10.12 6.29
C THR A 65 -3.24 11.41 6.83
N LYS A 66 -4.48 11.66 6.43
CA LYS A 66 -5.34 12.70 6.95
C LYS A 66 -6.50 12.11 7.75
N ASP A 67 -7.02 12.89 8.69
CA ASP A 67 -8.24 12.57 9.42
C ASP A 67 -9.50 12.81 8.57
N ALA A 68 -10.68 12.55 9.15
CA ALA A 68 -11.97 12.76 8.49
C ALA A 68 -12.27 14.25 8.16
N GLN A 69 -11.56 15.19 8.78
CA GLN A 69 -11.67 16.63 8.55
C GLN A 69 -10.67 17.15 7.51
N GLY A 70 -9.82 16.26 6.95
CA GLY A 70 -8.82 16.59 5.95
C GLY A 70 -7.52 17.17 6.51
N ASN A 71 -7.31 17.11 7.84
CA ASN A 71 -6.06 17.52 8.48
C ASN A 71 -5.06 16.36 8.50
N TRP A 72 -3.77 16.66 8.35
CA TRP A 72 -2.73 15.67 8.62
C TRP A 72 -2.82 15.19 10.06
N ILE A 73 -2.81 13.86 10.28
CA ILE A 73 -2.78 13.33 11.63
C ILE A 73 -1.44 13.69 12.29
N GLU A 74 -1.47 14.01 13.58
CA GLU A 74 -0.27 14.28 14.38
C GLU A 74 0.14 13.05 15.19
N ASP A 75 -0.84 12.22 15.56
CA ASP A 75 -0.62 10.99 16.31
C ASP A 75 0.02 9.92 15.38
N ASN A 76 1.20 9.44 15.77
CA ASN A 76 1.94 8.40 15.07
C ASN A 76 1.80 7.02 15.73
N ASP A 77 0.90 6.86 16.72
CA ASP A 77 0.68 5.58 17.41
C ASP A 77 -0.67 4.93 17.09
N ILE A 78 -1.40 5.43 16.10
CA ILE A 78 -2.66 4.84 15.64
C ILE A 78 -2.36 3.55 14.88
N LYS A 79 -2.59 2.39 15.50
CA LYS A 79 -2.33 1.06 14.93
C LYS A 79 -3.44 0.64 13.98
N ILE A 80 -3.11 0.09 12.82
CA ILE A 80 -4.08 -0.48 11.87
C ILE A 80 -4.89 -1.59 12.52
N PHE A 81 -4.23 -2.47 13.29
CA PHE A 81 -4.88 -3.63 13.92
C PHE A 81 -5.83 -3.26 15.08
N ASP A 82 -5.77 -2.04 15.61
CA ASP A 82 -6.71 -1.57 16.63
C ASP A 82 -8.02 -1.01 16.04
N LEU A 83 -8.06 -0.76 14.73
CA LEU A 83 -9.19 -0.18 14.01
C LEU A 83 -9.99 -1.24 13.26
N THR A 84 -11.33 -1.15 13.31
CA THR A 84 -12.19 -1.82 12.33
C THR A 84 -11.97 -1.17 10.95
N TYR A 85 -12.33 -1.88 9.87
CA TYR A 85 -12.25 -1.26 8.54
C TYR A 85 -13.16 -0.02 8.42
N GLU A 86 -14.30 -0.02 9.09
CA GLU A 86 -15.18 1.15 9.15
C GLU A 86 -14.46 2.36 9.76
N ASP A 87 -13.77 2.18 10.90
CA ASP A 87 -13.00 3.25 11.53
C ASP A 87 -11.80 3.67 10.68
N LEU A 88 -11.07 2.70 10.12
CA LEU A 88 -9.95 2.96 9.22
C LEU A 88 -10.38 3.76 7.99
N SER A 89 -11.58 3.53 7.45
CA SER A 89 -12.10 4.21 6.27
C SER A 89 -12.37 5.72 6.47
N LYS A 90 -12.38 6.18 7.73
CA LYS A 90 -12.50 7.62 8.07
C LYS A 90 -11.19 8.37 7.78
N PHE A 91 -10.05 7.67 7.83
CA PHE A 91 -8.77 8.23 7.43
C PHE A 91 -8.62 8.27 5.92
N LYS A 92 -7.88 9.25 5.43
CA LYS A 92 -7.68 9.50 4.00
C LYS A 92 -6.21 9.44 3.65
N ILE A 93 -5.94 8.86 2.50
CA ILE A 93 -4.64 8.81 1.85
C ILE A 93 -4.76 9.42 0.44
N GLY A 94 -3.73 9.33 -0.39
CA GLY A 94 -3.77 9.85 -1.77
C GLY A 94 -3.06 11.20 -1.94
N GLU A 95 -2.57 11.74 -0.84
CA GLU A 95 -1.68 12.89 -0.82
C GLU A 95 -0.47 12.60 0.08
N ILE A 96 0.56 13.43 -0.02
CA ILE A 96 1.72 13.38 0.88
C ILE A 96 1.98 14.75 1.51
N ASP A 97 2.34 14.78 2.78
CA ASP A 97 2.85 16.00 3.39
C ASP A 97 4.25 16.32 2.83
N LYS A 98 4.32 17.26 1.90
CA LYS A 98 5.58 17.68 1.24
C LYS A 98 6.60 18.28 2.19
N LYS A 99 6.21 18.68 3.41
CA LYS A 99 7.12 19.18 4.44
C LYS A 99 7.80 18.03 5.20
N SER A 100 7.22 16.85 5.18
CA SER A 100 7.78 15.65 5.83
C SER A 100 9.07 15.17 5.14
N LYS A 101 9.81 14.30 5.82
CA LYS A 101 10.97 13.61 5.21
C LYS A 101 10.55 12.75 4.02
N TYR A 102 9.40 12.07 4.14
CA TYR A 102 8.83 11.26 3.08
C TYR A 102 8.46 12.12 1.86
N GLY A 103 7.72 13.21 2.08
CA GLY A 103 7.27 14.10 1.01
C GLY A 103 8.43 14.77 0.27
N ARG A 104 9.53 15.11 0.96
CA ARG A 104 10.75 15.60 0.30
C ARG A 104 11.41 14.55 -0.59
N ARG A 105 11.35 13.26 -0.21
CA ARG A 105 11.89 12.16 -1.02
C ARG A 105 11.08 11.91 -2.28
N PHE A 106 9.76 12.07 -2.19
CA PHE A 106 8.80 11.80 -3.27
C PHE A 106 8.09 13.08 -3.74
N ASN A 107 8.83 14.18 -3.83
CA ASN A 107 8.28 15.52 -4.11
C ASN A 107 7.55 15.66 -5.45
N ASN A 108 7.83 14.75 -6.40
CA ASN A 108 7.21 14.73 -7.72
C ASN A 108 5.89 13.95 -7.77
N GLN A 109 5.50 13.26 -6.69
CA GLN A 109 4.22 12.55 -6.65
C GLN A 109 3.07 13.51 -6.94
N LYS A 110 2.16 13.06 -7.81
CA LYS A 110 0.90 13.75 -8.10
C LYS A 110 -0.11 13.43 -7.02
N SER A 111 -0.82 14.44 -6.53
CA SER A 111 -1.94 14.24 -5.62
C SER A 111 -3.08 13.53 -6.33
N LEU A 112 -3.71 12.60 -5.62
CA LEU A 112 -4.94 11.91 -6.02
C LEU A 112 -6.17 12.45 -5.29
N GLY A 113 -5.97 13.45 -4.40
CA GLY A 113 -7.00 13.89 -3.47
C GLY A 113 -7.19 12.92 -2.30
N GLU A 114 -8.31 13.05 -1.63
CA GLU A 114 -8.61 12.26 -0.44
C GLU A 114 -9.31 10.94 -0.82
N ILE A 115 -8.60 9.85 -0.71
CA ILE A 115 -9.10 8.51 -0.99
C ILE A 115 -8.95 7.61 0.26
N LYS A 116 -9.73 6.55 0.33
CA LYS A 116 -9.67 5.57 1.43
C LYS A 116 -8.49 4.63 1.25
N ILE A 117 -8.00 4.06 2.36
CA ILE A 117 -7.10 2.91 2.32
C ILE A 117 -7.86 1.74 1.69
N PRO A 118 -7.37 1.15 0.59
CA PRO A 118 -8.10 0.10 -0.12
C PRO A 118 -8.03 -1.23 0.62
N LYS A 119 -9.05 -2.05 0.45
CA LYS A 119 -8.99 -3.47 0.82
C LYS A 119 -8.15 -4.23 -0.20
N LEU A 120 -7.60 -5.37 0.22
CA LEU A 120 -6.97 -6.29 -0.72
C LEU A 120 -7.95 -6.77 -1.79
N SER A 121 -9.22 -7.00 -1.43
CA SER A 121 -10.27 -7.39 -2.40
C SER A 121 -10.41 -6.38 -3.54
N ASP A 122 -10.35 -5.07 -3.23
CA ASP A 122 -10.49 -4.01 -4.22
C ASP A 122 -9.29 -4.00 -5.18
N LEU A 123 -8.08 -4.26 -4.66
CA LEU A 123 -6.88 -4.39 -5.48
C LEU A 123 -6.92 -5.62 -6.37
N LEU A 124 -7.37 -6.77 -5.85
CA LEU A 124 -7.50 -8.00 -6.63
C LEU A 124 -8.58 -7.87 -7.72
N GLU A 125 -9.70 -7.20 -7.42
CA GLU A 125 -10.73 -6.88 -8.41
C GLU A 125 -10.17 -5.96 -9.51
N LEU A 126 -9.47 -4.89 -9.15
CA LEU A 126 -8.77 -4.06 -10.14
C LEU A 126 -7.82 -4.90 -10.99
N THR A 127 -6.98 -5.73 -10.36
CA THR A 127 -5.98 -6.55 -11.04
C THR A 127 -6.61 -7.56 -12.00
N SER A 128 -7.80 -8.08 -11.68
CA SER A 128 -8.50 -9.04 -12.53
C SER A 128 -8.82 -8.51 -13.94
N ASN A 129 -8.89 -7.19 -14.10
CA ASN A 129 -9.09 -6.55 -15.40
C ASN A 129 -7.81 -6.49 -16.27
N TYR A 130 -6.65 -6.88 -15.71
CA TYR A 130 -5.34 -6.78 -16.35
C TYR A 130 -4.58 -8.11 -16.34
N ILE A 131 -5.28 -9.23 -16.20
CA ILE A 131 -4.67 -10.56 -16.20
C ILE A 131 -3.94 -10.81 -17.52
N SER A 132 -2.69 -11.24 -17.42
CA SER A 132 -1.84 -11.64 -18.53
C SER A 132 -0.85 -12.72 -18.06
N ASP A 133 -0.23 -13.42 -18.98
CA ASP A 133 0.79 -14.46 -18.69
C ASP A 133 2.02 -13.87 -17.96
N ASP A 134 2.22 -12.55 -18.07
CA ASP A 134 3.33 -11.84 -17.43
C ASP A 134 2.96 -11.21 -16.07
N LEU A 135 1.72 -11.33 -15.64
CA LEU A 135 1.28 -10.77 -14.36
C LEU A 135 1.99 -11.44 -13.18
N ILE A 136 2.66 -10.63 -12.37
CA ILE A 136 3.27 -11.09 -11.11
C ILE A 136 2.83 -10.18 -9.98
N ILE A 137 2.32 -10.79 -8.93
CA ILE A 137 1.92 -10.11 -7.70
C ILE A 137 2.83 -10.59 -6.56
N ASN A 138 3.57 -9.68 -5.96
CA ASN A 138 4.34 -9.93 -4.74
C ASN A 138 3.60 -9.33 -3.55
N LEU A 139 2.94 -10.17 -2.76
CA LEU A 139 2.23 -9.74 -1.55
C LEU A 139 3.15 -9.90 -0.33
N GLU A 140 3.53 -8.80 0.30
CA GLU A 140 4.19 -8.82 1.59
C GLU A 140 3.15 -8.83 2.71
N ILE A 141 2.98 -9.97 3.37
CA ILE A 141 2.15 -10.07 4.57
C ILE A 141 2.95 -9.52 5.75
N LYS A 142 2.54 -8.36 6.24
CA LYS A 142 3.26 -7.66 7.30
C LYS A 142 3.03 -8.33 8.64
N SER A 143 4.10 -8.84 9.24
CA SER A 143 4.10 -9.35 10.61
C SER A 143 5.41 -8.94 11.30
N THR A 144 5.38 -8.82 12.62
CA THR A 144 6.57 -8.49 13.40
C THR A 144 6.55 -9.19 14.75
N PRO A 145 7.66 -9.81 15.17
CA PRO A 145 7.81 -10.36 16.52
C PRO A 145 8.33 -9.33 17.53
N VAL A 146 8.63 -8.10 17.09
CA VAL A 146 9.36 -7.12 17.92
C VAL A 146 8.42 -6.38 18.86
N GLU A 147 7.17 -6.20 18.46
CA GLU A 147 6.16 -5.51 19.26
C GLU A 147 4.85 -6.29 19.21
N ASP A 148 4.39 -6.73 20.36
CA ASP A 148 3.11 -7.42 20.50
C ASP A 148 1.95 -6.49 20.10
N ASN A 149 0.88 -7.07 19.56
CA ASN A 149 -0.35 -6.38 19.17
C ASN A 149 -0.25 -5.36 18.02
N LEU A 150 0.78 -5.43 17.18
CA LEU A 150 0.80 -4.71 15.90
C LEU A 150 0.10 -5.47 14.78
N THR A 151 0.05 -6.79 14.92
CA THR A 151 -0.60 -7.71 13.97
C THR A 151 -1.27 -8.82 14.76
N PRO A 152 -2.27 -9.51 14.17
CA PRO A 152 -2.77 -10.73 14.75
C PRO A 152 -1.68 -11.79 14.83
N PRO A 153 -1.88 -12.84 15.67
CA PRO A 153 -0.95 -13.95 15.73
C PRO A 153 -0.75 -14.61 14.35
N PRO A 154 0.43 -15.18 14.07
CA PRO A 154 0.76 -15.74 12.74
C PRO A 154 -0.25 -16.79 12.21
N ASN A 155 -0.87 -17.55 13.09
CA ASN A 155 -1.90 -18.55 12.73
C ASN A 155 -3.22 -17.92 12.26
N VAL A 156 -3.41 -16.61 12.44
CA VAL A 156 -4.56 -15.84 11.94
C VAL A 156 -4.21 -15.15 10.63
N MET A 157 -2.91 -14.90 10.40
CA MET A 157 -2.39 -14.25 9.19
C MET A 157 -2.24 -15.23 8.01
N ALA A 158 -2.15 -16.52 8.29
CA ALA A 158 -2.01 -17.59 7.30
C ALA A 158 -3.36 -18.10 6.82
#